data_6422218325bb2f21ace067e3de14a9df
#
_entry.id   6422218325bb2f21ace067e3de14a9df
#
_cell.length_a   1.000
_cell.length_b   1.000
_cell.length_c   1.000
_cell.angle_alpha   90.00
_cell.angle_beta   90.00
_cell.angle_gamma   90.00
#
_symmetry.space_group_name_H-M   'P 1'
#
loop_
_entity.id
_entity.type
_entity.pdbx_description
1 polymer ?
#
loop_
_entity_poly.entity_id
_entity_poly.type
_entity_poly.pdbx_seq_one_letter_code
_entity_poly.pdbx_strand_id
1 'polypeptide(L)'
;MNRREEAAKLAKFVVNAIEQARASEKPFYHLQFDRVFPDDIYAAMLREMPEARDYRALPGRDNVNILDDGSATRVKIDLFPEYIRSLPAQKRELWDVVGRALCSNEVRDAFVRRLAPALECRFGSAYREVGMFPIPILTRDVPKYRITPHTDTKWKGITVQFYLPPDDTTSHIGTIFHEKLADGSMPKVIKMPFSPNTGYAFAVGNDTWHSADPVGPEVKTRDSILHTYFVDQGLLRVLRNRGKRVGNFVIHEAKNLTRLGR
;
A
#
# COMPACT_ATOMS: atom_id res chain seq x y z
N MET A 1 -21.94 10.38 -13.82
CA MET A 1 -21.18 11.25 -12.90
C MET A 1 -19.73 11.30 -13.38
N ASN A 2 -19.05 12.43 -13.26
CA ASN A 2 -17.67 12.57 -13.75
C ASN A 2 -16.69 11.88 -12.76
N ARG A 3 -15.92 10.89 -13.23
CA ARG A 3 -14.92 10.16 -12.42
C ARG A 3 -13.93 11.06 -11.65
N ARG A 4 -13.63 12.26 -12.19
CA ARG A 4 -12.78 13.24 -11.51
C ARG A 4 -13.45 13.82 -10.27
N GLU A 5 -14.75 14.10 -10.34
CA GLU A 5 -15.52 14.62 -9.20
C GLU A 5 -15.69 13.56 -8.11
N GLU A 6 -15.92 12.31 -8.50
CA GLU A 6 -15.97 11.19 -7.55
C GLU A 6 -14.63 10.99 -6.86
N ALA A 7 -13.53 11.00 -7.60
CA ALA A 7 -12.19 10.91 -7.04
C ALA A 7 -11.89 12.07 -6.09
N ALA A 8 -12.32 13.31 -6.42
CA ALA A 8 -12.13 14.46 -5.53
C ALA A 8 -12.97 14.35 -4.24
N LYS A 9 -14.20 13.82 -4.32
CA LYS A 9 -15.03 13.56 -3.12
C LYS A 9 -14.40 12.49 -2.25
N LEU A 10 -13.93 11.40 -2.85
CA LEU A 10 -13.24 10.33 -2.14
C LEU A 10 -11.93 10.84 -1.50
N ALA A 11 -11.16 11.64 -2.21
CA ALA A 11 -9.93 12.24 -1.68
C ALA A 11 -10.21 13.09 -0.43
N LYS A 12 -11.27 13.92 -0.43
CA LYS A 12 -11.68 14.70 0.75
C LYS A 12 -12.02 13.80 1.95
N PHE A 13 -12.72 12.68 1.72
CA PHE A 13 -13.04 11.75 2.80
C PHE A 13 -11.76 11.11 3.37
N VAL A 14 -10.86 10.65 2.51
CA VAL A 14 -9.56 10.08 2.92
C VAL A 14 -8.71 11.11 3.66
N VAL A 15 -8.68 12.37 3.22
CA VAL A 15 -8.02 13.47 3.95
C VAL A 15 -8.58 13.60 5.37
N ASN A 16 -9.90 13.62 5.53
CA ASN A 16 -10.53 13.68 6.85
C ASN A 16 -10.15 12.47 7.72
N ALA A 17 -10.13 11.27 7.15
CA ALA A 17 -9.69 10.07 7.86
C ALA A 17 -8.21 10.19 8.32
N ILE A 18 -7.34 10.75 7.48
CA ILE A 18 -5.93 11.00 7.83
C ILE A 18 -5.82 12.02 8.96
N GLU A 19 -6.58 13.12 8.90
CA GLU A 19 -6.54 14.17 9.94
C GLU A 19 -7.07 13.67 11.30
N GLN A 20 -8.02 12.75 11.29
CA GLN A 20 -8.62 12.15 12.50
C GLN A 20 -7.87 10.89 12.98
N ALA A 21 -6.87 10.40 12.23
CA ALA A 21 -6.12 9.20 12.59
C ALA A 21 -5.46 9.32 13.97
N ARG A 22 -5.49 8.23 14.73
CA ARG A 22 -4.78 8.15 16.01
C ARG A 22 -3.28 8.09 15.75
N ALA A 23 -2.52 8.96 16.39
CA ALA A 23 -1.06 8.94 16.36
C ALA A 23 -0.50 8.20 17.56
N SER A 24 0.59 7.46 17.37
CA SER A 24 1.34 6.80 18.44
C SER A 24 2.84 6.96 18.15
N GLU A 25 3.62 7.13 19.23
CA GLU A 25 5.08 7.29 19.14
C GLU A 25 5.84 5.97 19.27
N LYS A 26 5.19 4.93 19.78
CA LYS A 26 5.84 3.63 20.04
C LYS A 26 5.31 2.55 19.08
N PRO A 27 6.22 1.67 18.58
CA PRO A 27 7.69 1.68 18.73
C PRO A 27 8.39 2.76 17.90
N PHE A 28 7.66 3.38 16.97
CA PHE A 28 8.03 4.54 16.15
C PHE A 28 6.78 5.34 15.82
N TYR A 29 6.94 6.59 15.40
CA TYR A 29 5.78 7.44 15.09
C TYR A 29 4.98 6.88 13.92
N HIS A 30 3.69 6.60 14.16
CA HIS A 30 2.77 6.07 13.17
C HIS A 30 1.33 6.54 13.39
N LEU A 31 0.53 6.43 12.34
CA LEU A 31 -0.91 6.70 12.35
C LEU A 31 -1.69 5.38 12.25
N GLN A 32 -2.83 5.31 12.92
CA GLN A 32 -3.81 4.22 12.86
C GLN A 32 -5.14 4.76 12.38
N PHE A 33 -5.76 4.07 11.43
CA PHE A 33 -7.06 4.44 10.86
C PHE A 33 -8.12 3.43 11.29
N ASP A 34 -9.24 3.94 11.78
CA ASP A 34 -10.40 3.11 12.14
C ASP A 34 -11.43 3.04 11.00
N ARG A 35 -11.43 4.02 10.10
CA ARG A 35 -12.28 4.06 8.91
C ARG A 35 -11.63 4.95 7.84
N VAL A 36 -11.22 4.33 6.72
CA VAL A 36 -10.47 5.04 5.67
C VAL A 36 -11.37 5.51 4.54
N PHE A 37 -12.36 4.70 4.15
CA PHE A 37 -13.22 4.94 2.99
C PHE A 37 -14.68 5.09 3.41
N PRO A 38 -15.52 5.79 2.63
CA PRO A 38 -16.98 5.75 2.79
C PRO A 38 -17.46 4.29 2.70
N ASP A 39 -18.50 3.93 3.46
CA ASP A 39 -18.96 2.54 3.55
C ASP A 39 -19.47 2.00 2.21
N ASP A 40 -20.14 2.82 1.42
CA ASP A 40 -20.60 2.49 0.07
C ASP A 40 -19.44 2.22 -0.89
N ILE A 41 -18.36 3.01 -0.81
CA ILE A 41 -17.15 2.82 -1.61
C ILE A 41 -16.41 1.57 -1.13
N TYR A 42 -16.30 1.36 0.20
CA TYR A 42 -15.68 0.16 0.75
C TYR A 42 -16.41 -1.12 0.29
N ALA A 43 -17.74 -1.13 0.42
CA ALA A 43 -18.57 -2.24 -0.06
C ALA A 43 -18.44 -2.46 -1.58
N ALA A 44 -18.35 -1.37 -2.35
CA ALA A 44 -18.10 -1.46 -3.79
C ALA A 44 -16.71 -2.05 -4.09
N MET A 45 -15.65 -1.67 -3.36
CA MET A 45 -14.32 -2.26 -3.53
C MET A 45 -14.31 -3.77 -3.28
N LEU A 46 -14.99 -4.23 -2.24
CA LEU A 46 -15.11 -5.66 -1.95
C LEU A 46 -15.85 -6.41 -3.06
N ARG A 47 -16.94 -5.85 -3.56
CA ARG A 47 -17.75 -6.46 -4.65
C ARG A 47 -17.00 -6.48 -5.98
N GLU A 48 -16.28 -5.42 -6.29
CA GLU A 48 -15.57 -5.24 -7.56
C GLU A 48 -14.08 -5.64 -7.45
N MET A 49 -13.74 -6.52 -6.51
CA MET A 49 -12.38 -7.04 -6.38
C MET A 49 -11.95 -7.74 -7.69
N PRO A 50 -10.74 -7.46 -8.23
CA PRO A 50 -10.23 -8.13 -9.41
C PRO A 50 -10.05 -9.63 -9.20
N GLU A 51 -10.10 -10.39 -10.30
CA GLU A 51 -9.88 -11.83 -10.28
C GLU A 51 -8.38 -12.17 -10.17
N ALA A 52 -8.06 -13.40 -9.76
CA ALA A 52 -6.67 -13.82 -9.57
C ALA A 52 -5.81 -13.61 -10.83
N ARG A 53 -6.38 -13.81 -12.01
CA ARG A 53 -5.69 -13.63 -13.31
C ARG A 53 -5.31 -12.18 -13.63
N ASP A 54 -5.96 -11.20 -12.99
CA ASP A 54 -5.71 -9.78 -13.24
C ASP A 54 -4.45 -9.29 -12.52
N TYR A 55 -4.01 -10.04 -11.50
CA TYR A 55 -2.85 -9.71 -10.69
C TYR A 55 -1.55 -10.21 -11.33
N ARG A 56 -0.45 -9.54 -10.99
CA ARG A 56 0.91 -9.95 -11.30
C ARG A 56 1.73 -10.22 -10.04
N ALA A 57 2.73 -11.08 -10.14
CA ALA A 57 3.59 -11.44 -9.01
C ALA A 57 4.30 -10.21 -8.38
N LEU A 58 4.39 -10.20 -7.05
CA LEU A 58 5.19 -9.27 -6.26
C LEU A 58 6.01 -10.07 -5.23
N PRO A 59 7.05 -10.82 -5.67
CA PRO A 59 7.74 -11.79 -4.81
C PRO A 59 8.60 -11.18 -3.69
N GLY A 60 8.90 -9.88 -3.76
CA GLY A 60 9.86 -9.26 -2.83
C GLY A 60 11.32 -9.44 -3.28
N ARG A 61 12.29 -9.06 -2.41
CA ARG A 61 13.71 -9.06 -2.77
C ARG A 61 14.32 -10.46 -2.84
N ASP A 62 13.96 -11.31 -1.90
CA ASP A 62 14.62 -12.59 -1.69
C ASP A 62 13.83 -13.76 -2.29
N ASN A 63 12.82 -13.47 -3.12
CA ASN A 63 11.90 -14.45 -3.71
C ASN A 63 11.26 -15.41 -2.69
N VAL A 64 11.27 -15.05 -1.40
CA VAL A 64 10.73 -15.88 -0.30
C VAL A 64 9.22 -16.17 -0.45
N ASN A 65 8.56 -15.40 -1.30
CA ASN A 65 7.14 -15.51 -1.62
C ASN A 65 6.90 -16.13 -3.01
N ILE A 66 7.89 -16.86 -3.55
CA ILE A 66 7.74 -17.73 -4.72
C ILE A 66 7.74 -19.17 -4.21
N LEU A 67 6.71 -19.93 -4.57
CA LEU A 67 6.58 -21.34 -4.25
C LEU A 67 7.35 -22.20 -5.27
N ASP A 68 7.52 -23.49 -4.97
CA ASP A 68 8.28 -24.44 -5.80
C ASP A 68 7.68 -24.57 -7.22
N ASP A 69 6.37 -24.38 -7.38
CA ASP A 69 5.66 -24.36 -8.66
C ASP A 69 5.80 -23.04 -9.43
N GLY A 70 6.59 -22.09 -8.88
CA GLY A 70 6.79 -20.76 -9.47
C GLY A 70 5.67 -19.75 -9.22
N SER A 71 4.59 -20.13 -8.51
CA SER A 71 3.53 -19.22 -8.14
C SER A 71 3.99 -18.25 -7.04
N ALA A 72 3.46 -17.01 -7.06
CA ALA A 72 3.77 -16.02 -6.04
C ALA A 72 2.67 -15.98 -4.97
N THR A 73 3.06 -15.98 -3.70
CA THR A 73 2.14 -15.82 -2.57
C THR A 73 1.75 -14.36 -2.32
N ARG A 74 2.41 -13.40 -2.96
CA ARG A 74 2.00 -12.01 -3.03
C ARG A 74 1.88 -11.56 -4.48
N VAL A 75 0.71 -11.03 -4.82
CA VAL A 75 0.44 -10.49 -6.14
C VAL A 75 -0.12 -9.06 -6.04
N LYS A 76 -0.07 -8.30 -7.15
CA LYS A 76 -0.48 -6.89 -7.14
C LYS A 76 -1.12 -6.42 -8.45
N ILE A 77 -1.85 -5.31 -8.34
CA ILE A 77 -2.25 -4.43 -9.45
C ILE A 77 -1.86 -3.00 -9.07
N ASP A 78 -1.12 -2.30 -9.93
CA ASP A 78 -0.88 -0.86 -9.71
C ASP A 78 -2.14 -0.09 -10.11
N LEU A 79 -2.65 0.78 -9.23
CA LEU A 79 -3.90 1.51 -9.42
C LEU A 79 -3.70 2.78 -10.28
N PHE A 80 -3.09 2.60 -11.45
CA PHE A 80 -2.99 3.62 -12.47
C PHE A 80 -3.81 3.23 -13.70
N PRO A 81 -4.37 4.18 -14.46
CA PRO A 81 -5.25 3.89 -15.61
C PRO A 81 -4.69 2.88 -16.60
N GLU A 82 -3.38 2.93 -16.87
CA GLU A 82 -2.70 2.04 -17.79
C GLU A 82 -2.64 0.59 -17.33
N TYR A 83 -2.65 0.33 -16.00
CA TYR A 83 -2.55 -1.03 -15.45
C TYR A 83 -3.92 -1.69 -15.21
N ILE A 84 -4.96 -0.87 -15.06
CA ILE A 84 -6.33 -1.37 -14.81
C ILE A 84 -7.19 -1.39 -16.08
N ARG A 85 -6.63 -1.00 -17.24
CA ARG A 85 -7.39 -0.86 -18.50
C ARG A 85 -8.00 -2.17 -19.00
N SER A 86 -7.40 -3.31 -18.66
CA SER A 86 -7.87 -4.65 -19.03
C SER A 86 -8.99 -5.17 -18.14
N LEU A 87 -9.26 -4.51 -17.01
CA LEU A 87 -10.36 -4.88 -16.13
C LEU A 87 -11.72 -4.61 -16.79
N PRO A 88 -12.75 -5.39 -16.48
CA PRO A 88 -14.13 -5.09 -16.86
C PRO A 88 -14.52 -3.65 -16.50
N ALA A 89 -15.38 -3.04 -17.30
CA ALA A 89 -15.69 -1.60 -17.21
C ALA A 89 -16.02 -1.13 -15.80
N GLN A 90 -16.91 -1.86 -15.10
CA GLN A 90 -17.34 -1.50 -13.74
C GLN A 90 -16.18 -1.55 -12.74
N LYS A 91 -15.36 -2.60 -12.74
CA LYS A 91 -14.16 -2.70 -11.90
C LYS A 91 -13.17 -1.59 -12.22
N ARG A 92 -12.91 -1.36 -13.51
CA ARG A 92 -11.99 -0.31 -13.97
C ARG A 92 -12.42 1.09 -13.52
N GLU A 93 -13.72 1.40 -13.58
CA GLU A 93 -14.25 2.70 -13.16
C GLU A 93 -14.03 2.95 -11.67
N LEU A 94 -14.36 1.97 -10.83
CA LEU A 94 -14.14 2.08 -9.38
C LEU A 94 -12.67 2.22 -9.04
N TRP A 95 -11.82 1.33 -9.55
CA TRP A 95 -10.39 1.35 -9.22
C TRP A 95 -9.64 2.54 -9.81
N ASP A 96 -10.13 3.15 -10.93
CA ASP A 96 -9.64 4.44 -11.43
C ASP A 96 -9.97 5.59 -10.46
N VAL A 97 -11.18 5.62 -9.92
CA VAL A 97 -11.60 6.61 -8.90
C VAL A 97 -10.75 6.49 -7.65
N VAL A 98 -10.56 5.27 -7.12
CA VAL A 98 -9.72 5.00 -5.94
C VAL A 98 -8.27 5.39 -6.19
N GLY A 99 -7.69 4.97 -7.29
CA GLY A 99 -6.31 5.29 -7.65
C GLY A 99 -6.07 6.79 -7.79
N ARG A 100 -6.98 7.52 -8.45
CA ARG A 100 -6.91 8.98 -8.59
C ARG A 100 -7.02 9.71 -7.25
N ALA A 101 -7.95 9.29 -6.40
CA ALA A 101 -8.13 9.87 -5.07
C ALA A 101 -6.84 9.74 -4.24
N LEU A 102 -6.26 8.55 -4.20
CA LEU A 102 -5.02 8.28 -3.45
C LEU A 102 -3.80 8.99 -4.05
N CYS A 103 -3.78 9.25 -5.37
CA CYS A 103 -2.72 9.99 -6.03
C CYS A 103 -2.87 11.51 -5.94
N SER A 104 -3.92 12.02 -5.31
CA SER A 104 -4.15 13.46 -5.21
C SER A 104 -3.11 14.15 -4.32
N ASN A 105 -2.85 15.44 -4.59
CA ASN A 105 -1.96 16.25 -3.77
C ASN A 105 -2.52 16.44 -2.36
N GLU A 106 -3.84 16.57 -2.23
CA GLU A 106 -4.53 16.77 -0.96
C GLU A 106 -4.27 15.61 0.01
N VAL A 107 -4.35 14.37 -0.49
CA VAL A 107 -4.06 13.16 0.31
C VAL A 107 -2.58 13.09 0.67
N ARG A 108 -1.67 13.38 -0.27
CA ARG A 108 -0.23 13.46 0.03
C ARG A 108 0.05 14.50 1.12
N ASP A 109 -0.48 15.69 0.98
CA ASP A 109 -0.20 16.81 1.88
C ASP A 109 -0.77 16.55 3.28
N ALA A 110 -1.90 15.85 3.39
CA ALA A 110 -2.43 15.39 4.68
C ALA A 110 -1.48 14.39 5.36
N PHE A 111 -0.94 13.39 4.64
CA PHE A 111 0.08 12.51 5.19
C PHE A 111 1.34 13.24 5.63
N VAL A 112 1.83 14.17 4.80
CA VAL A 112 3.03 14.97 5.14
C VAL A 112 2.81 15.80 6.40
N ARG A 113 1.63 16.41 6.57
CA ARG A 113 1.29 17.15 7.80
C ARG A 113 1.23 16.24 9.02
N ARG A 114 0.50 15.13 8.91
CA ARG A 114 0.24 14.23 10.06
C ARG A 114 1.47 13.42 10.48
N LEU A 115 2.37 13.13 9.55
CA LEU A 115 3.63 12.42 9.81
C LEU A 115 4.81 13.38 10.00
N ALA A 116 4.56 14.69 10.15
CA ALA A 116 5.58 15.72 10.29
C ALA A 116 6.68 15.37 11.33
N PRO A 117 6.38 14.90 12.56
CA PRO A 117 7.41 14.60 13.54
C PRO A 117 8.46 13.59 13.03
N ALA A 118 8.00 12.52 12.39
CA ALA A 118 8.89 11.49 11.86
C ALA A 118 9.59 11.92 10.54
N LEU A 119 8.92 12.71 9.71
CA LEU A 119 9.51 13.25 8.48
C LEU A 119 10.59 14.30 8.80
N GLU A 120 10.37 15.13 9.79
CA GLU A 120 11.36 16.13 10.25
C GLU A 120 12.58 15.45 10.88
N CYS A 121 12.37 14.41 11.69
CA CYS A 121 13.46 13.59 12.22
C CYS A 121 14.33 13.00 11.09
N ARG A 122 13.71 12.58 9.97
CA ARG A 122 14.42 11.96 8.86
C ARG A 122 15.08 12.94 7.89
N PHE A 123 14.38 14.03 7.54
CA PHE A 123 14.77 14.94 6.45
C PHE A 123 15.16 16.34 6.94
N GLY A 124 15.06 16.60 8.25
CA GLY A 124 15.29 17.92 8.84
C GLY A 124 14.11 18.88 8.60
N SER A 125 14.31 20.16 8.94
CA SER A 125 13.28 21.20 8.83
C SER A 125 12.72 21.41 7.40
N ALA A 126 13.50 21.06 6.38
CA ALA A 126 13.10 21.15 4.98
C ALA A 126 12.25 19.95 4.49
N TYR A 127 11.75 19.08 5.39
CA TYR A 127 10.99 17.88 5.02
C TYR A 127 9.79 18.15 4.09
N ARG A 128 9.19 19.33 4.17
CA ARG A 128 8.04 19.73 3.32
C ARG A 128 8.42 19.96 1.85
N GLU A 129 9.71 20.27 1.61
CA GLU A 129 10.24 20.49 0.25
C GLU A 129 10.64 19.17 -0.42
N VAL A 130 10.63 18.06 0.34
CA VAL A 130 10.93 16.74 -0.20
C VAL A 130 9.81 16.29 -1.10
N GLY A 131 10.07 16.23 -2.41
CA GLY A 131 9.14 15.68 -3.38
C GLY A 131 8.78 14.24 -3.06
N MET A 132 7.50 13.91 -3.09
CA MET A 132 7.00 12.56 -2.83
C MET A 132 6.04 12.11 -3.93
N PHE A 133 6.36 10.98 -4.56
CA PHE A 133 5.58 10.40 -5.65
C PHE A 133 4.73 9.23 -5.15
N PRO A 134 3.37 9.30 -5.23
CA PRO A 134 2.47 8.27 -4.76
C PRO A 134 2.40 7.08 -5.73
N ILE A 135 2.43 5.87 -5.18
CA ILE A 135 2.16 4.62 -5.91
C ILE A 135 1.17 3.79 -5.09
N PRO A 136 -0.14 3.88 -5.36
CA PRO A 136 -1.13 2.99 -4.78
C PRO A 136 -1.13 1.64 -5.52
N ILE A 137 -1.09 0.56 -4.77
CA ILE A 137 -1.05 -0.80 -5.27
C ILE A 137 -2.12 -1.62 -4.54
N LEU A 138 -3.03 -2.23 -5.27
CA LEU A 138 -3.88 -3.27 -4.71
C LEU A 138 -3.04 -4.54 -4.60
N THR A 139 -2.85 -5.04 -3.39
CA THR A 139 -2.08 -6.26 -3.10
C THR A 139 -3.02 -7.36 -2.64
N ARG A 140 -2.70 -8.59 -3.02
CA ARG A 140 -3.32 -9.81 -2.52
C ARG A 140 -2.24 -10.75 -2.04
N ASP A 141 -2.33 -11.14 -0.77
CA ASP A 141 -1.52 -12.20 -0.20
C ASP A 141 -2.38 -13.46 -0.07
N VAL A 142 -1.80 -14.60 -0.43
CA VAL A 142 -2.46 -15.92 -0.34
C VAL A 142 -1.74 -16.80 0.68
N PRO A 143 -2.29 -17.96 1.07
CA PRO A 143 -1.65 -18.89 2.00
C PRO A 143 -0.17 -19.13 1.71
N LYS A 144 0.64 -19.23 2.77
CA LYS A 144 2.10 -19.30 2.78
C LYS A 144 2.83 -17.96 2.59
N TYR A 145 2.13 -16.84 2.32
CA TYR A 145 2.77 -15.53 2.37
C TYR A 145 3.35 -15.26 3.76
N ARG A 146 4.57 -14.75 3.79
CA ARG A 146 5.25 -14.33 5.00
C ARG A 146 6.21 -13.18 4.73
N ILE A 147 6.40 -12.34 5.71
CA ILE A 147 7.44 -11.31 5.71
C ILE A 147 7.98 -11.14 7.12
N THR A 148 9.29 -11.35 7.26
CA THR A 148 10.02 -11.23 8.54
C THR A 148 10.24 -9.76 8.91
N PRO A 149 10.64 -9.46 10.16
CA PRO A 149 10.96 -8.11 10.57
C PRO A 149 11.99 -7.45 9.65
N HIS A 150 11.65 -6.27 9.11
CA HIS A 150 12.49 -5.50 8.20
C HIS A 150 12.14 -4.01 8.31
N THR A 151 13.00 -3.17 7.77
CA THR A 151 12.72 -1.78 7.46
C THR A 151 12.54 -1.61 5.96
N ASP A 152 11.72 -0.66 5.58
CA ASP A 152 11.53 -0.33 4.17
C ASP A 152 12.79 0.31 3.56
N THR A 153 12.84 0.30 2.23
CA THR A 153 13.99 0.88 1.50
C THR A 153 14.04 2.40 1.64
N LYS A 154 15.24 2.97 1.67
CA LYS A 154 15.48 4.42 1.84
C LYS A 154 14.84 5.33 0.78
N TRP A 155 14.42 4.80 -0.37
CA TRP A 155 13.68 5.57 -1.37
C TRP A 155 12.18 5.66 -1.13
N LYS A 156 11.64 4.95 -0.15
CA LYS A 156 10.29 5.19 0.34
C LYS A 156 10.35 6.32 1.37
N GLY A 157 9.45 7.29 1.24
CA GLY A 157 9.26 8.38 2.19
C GLY A 157 8.21 8.02 3.24
N ILE A 158 7.06 7.51 2.77
CA ILE A 158 5.93 7.11 3.61
C ILE A 158 5.42 5.76 3.11
N THR A 159 5.12 4.86 4.04
CA THR A 159 4.40 3.61 3.79
C THR A 159 3.04 3.68 4.46
N VAL A 160 2.00 3.37 3.67
CA VAL A 160 0.61 3.31 4.10
C VAL A 160 0.05 1.96 3.68
N GLN A 161 -0.74 1.35 4.55
CA GLN A 161 -1.50 0.15 4.19
C GLN A 161 -2.94 0.27 4.67
N PHE A 162 -3.89 0.08 3.76
CA PHE A 162 -5.32 0.03 4.03
C PHE A 162 -5.81 -1.38 3.84
N TYR A 163 -6.49 -1.94 4.81
CA TYR A 163 -6.95 -3.30 4.83
C TYR A 163 -8.34 -3.45 4.20
N LEU A 164 -8.54 -4.55 3.48
CA LEU A 164 -9.77 -4.83 2.74
C LEU A 164 -10.37 -6.21 3.04
N PRO A 165 -10.43 -6.69 4.30
CA PRO A 165 -11.20 -7.88 4.59
C PRO A 165 -12.70 -7.57 4.55
N PRO A 166 -13.56 -8.56 4.21
CA PRO A 166 -15.01 -8.37 4.20
C PRO A 166 -15.61 -8.26 5.61
N ASP A 167 -14.93 -8.83 6.60
CA ASP A 167 -15.36 -8.90 8.00
C ASP A 167 -14.16 -9.09 8.94
N ASP A 168 -14.40 -9.26 10.24
CA ASP A 168 -13.36 -9.41 11.27
C ASP A 168 -12.88 -10.85 11.49
N THR A 169 -13.32 -11.83 10.71
CA THR A 169 -12.93 -13.24 10.90
C THR A 169 -11.43 -13.47 10.77
N THR A 170 -10.73 -12.60 10.05
CA THR A 170 -9.28 -12.64 9.85
C THR A 170 -8.52 -11.59 10.65
N SER A 171 -9.15 -10.93 11.63
CA SER A 171 -8.51 -9.90 12.48
C SER A 171 -7.39 -10.43 13.38
N HIS A 172 -7.30 -11.76 13.54
CA HIS A 172 -6.21 -12.42 14.27
C HIS A 172 -4.85 -12.30 13.58
N ILE A 173 -4.80 -12.05 12.27
CA ILE A 173 -3.57 -11.69 11.55
C ILE A 173 -3.45 -10.18 11.39
N GLY A 174 -2.26 -9.70 10.98
CA GLY A 174 -2.06 -8.27 10.78
C GLY A 174 -0.61 -7.90 10.47
N THR A 175 -0.33 -6.61 10.53
CA THR A 175 1.03 -6.10 10.51
C THR A 175 1.51 -5.88 11.93
N ILE A 176 2.75 -6.24 12.21
CA ILE A 176 3.35 -6.17 13.54
C ILE A 176 4.47 -5.13 13.48
N PHE A 177 4.45 -4.18 14.40
CA PHE A 177 5.53 -3.23 14.61
C PHE A 177 6.44 -3.71 15.74
N HIS A 178 7.74 -3.59 15.53
CA HIS A 178 8.78 -4.09 16.43
C HIS A 178 9.65 -2.95 16.93
N GLU A 179 10.19 -3.13 18.13
CA GLU A 179 11.28 -2.33 18.64
C GLU A 179 12.57 -3.13 18.50
N LYS A 180 13.62 -2.54 17.92
CA LYS A 180 14.93 -3.18 17.88
C LYS A 180 15.72 -2.80 19.12
N LEU A 181 15.98 -3.76 20.00
CA LEU A 181 16.75 -3.55 21.22
C LEU A 181 18.26 -3.58 20.96
N ALA A 182 19.05 -3.14 21.95
CA ALA A 182 20.52 -3.08 21.86
C ALA A 182 21.18 -4.46 21.69
N ASP A 183 20.55 -5.52 22.21
CA ASP A 183 20.99 -6.91 22.05
C ASP A 183 20.63 -7.52 20.68
N GLY A 184 20.00 -6.74 19.81
CA GLY A 184 19.53 -7.16 18.48
C GLY A 184 18.19 -7.88 18.46
N SER A 185 17.56 -8.13 19.61
CA SER A 185 16.21 -8.70 19.67
C SER A 185 15.18 -7.72 19.13
N MET A 186 14.04 -8.25 18.65
CA MET A 186 12.97 -7.48 18.02
C MET A 186 11.60 -7.88 18.63
N PRO A 187 11.32 -7.49 19.87
CA PRO A 187 10.02 -7.77 20.47
C PRO A 187 8.89 -7.13 19.65
N LYS A 188 7.76 -7.83 19.63
CA LYS A 188 6.52 -7.31 19.08
C LYS A 188 5.96 -6.26 20.04
N VAL A 189 5.74 -5.04 19.59
CA VAL A 189 5.23 -3.95 20.41
C VAL A 189 3.74 -3.73 20.19
N ILE A 190 3.34 -3.67 18.91
CA ILE A 190 1.93 -3.47 18.54
C ILE A 190 1.60 -4.28 17.30
N LYS A 191 0.37 -4.79 17.26
CA LYS A 191 -0.21 -5.40 16.05
C LYS A 191 -1.30 -4.49 15.50
N MET A 192 -1.28 -4.26 14.19
CA MET A 192 -2.36 -3.67 13.42
C MET A 192 -3.25 -4.79 12.90
N PRO A 193 -4.41 -5.06 13.53
CA PRO A 193 -5.29 -6.15 13.12
C PRO A 193 -5.77 -5.95 11.69
N PHE A 194 -5.89 -7.06 10.96
CA PHE A 194 -6.45 -7.05 9.61
C PHE A 194 -7.99 -6.97 9.69
N SER A 195 -8.50 -5.76 10.01
CA SER A 195 -9.93 -5.48 10.20
C SER A 195 -10.50 -4.62 9.07
N PRO A 196 -11.83 -4.69 8.82
CA PRO A 196 -12.47 -3.96 7.73
C PRO A 196 -12.24 -2.46 7.78
N ASN A 197 -11.89 -1.89 6.62
CA ASN A 197 -11.77 -0.44 6.41
C ASN A 197 -10.78 0.27 7.35
N THR A 198 -9.83 -0.47 7.92
CA THR A 198 -8.79 0.03 8.81
C THR A 198 -7.44 0.13 8.10
N GLY A 199 -6.42 0.60 8.80
CA GLY A 199 -5.06 0.65 8.25
C GLY A 199 -4.09 1.43 9.11
N TYR A 200 -2.90 1.66 8.56
CA TYR A 200 -1.85 2.42 9.22
C TYR A 200 -0.99 3.19 8.21
N ALA A 201 -0.24 4.17 8.73
CA ALA A 201 0.78 4.88 7.98
C ALA A 201 1.98 5.23 8.87
N PHE A 202 3.18 5.24 8.28
CA PHE A 202 4.38 5.74 8.94
C PHE A 202 5.38 6.35 7.94
N ALA A 203 6.18 7.30 8.41
CA ALA A 203 7.34 7.76 7.67
C ALA A 203 8.45 6.71 7.77
N VAL A 204 9.03 6.32 6.63
CA VAL A 204 10.06 5.28 6.60
C VAL A 204 11.35 5.78 7.23
N GLY A 205 11.83 5.08 8.26
CA GLY A 205 13.08 5.34 8.97
C GLY A 205 13.95 4.09 9.09
N ASN A 206 15.12 4.23 9.73
CA ASN A 206 16.00 3.11 10.00
C ASN A 206 15.51 2.25 11.19
N ASP A 207 14.58 2.78 11.96
CA ASP A 207 13.97 2.21 13.16
C ASP A 207 12.55 1.67 12.94
N THR A 208 11.95 1.89 11.78
CA THR A 208 10.58 1.49 11.46
C THR A 208 10.48 -0.01 11.13
N TRP A 209 10.88 -0.85 12.10
CA TRP A 209 10.87 -2.30 11.96
C TRP A 209 9.46 -2.86 11.99
N HIS A 210 9.10 -3.59 10.95
CA HIS A 210 7.77 -4.19 10.84
C HIS A 210 7.81 -5.54 10.11
N SER A 211 6.83 -6.36 10.43
CA SER A 211 6.57 -7.65 9.78
C SER A 211 5.07 -7.84 9.57
N ALA A 212 4.67 -8.97 9.02
CA ALA A 212 3.28 -9.39 9.00
C ALA A 212 3.16 -10.82 9.51
N ASP A 213 2.03 -11.11 10.15
CA ASP A 213 1.70 -12.50 10.45
C ASP A 213 1.67 -13.31 9.15
N PRO A 214 2.13 -14.58 9.16
CA PRO A 214 1.97 -15.46 8.02
C PRO A 214 0.49 -15.64 7.67
N VAL A 215 0.20 -15.75 6.38
CA VAL A 215 -1.15 -16.09 5.91
C VAL A 215 -1.30 -17.61 5.98
N GLY A 216 -2.10 -18.08 6.93
CA GLY A 216 -2.41 -19.50 7.11
C GLY A 216 -3.37 -20.05 6.06
N PRO A 217 -3.54 -21.37 6.00
CA PRO A 217 -4.43 -22.03 5.02
C PRO A 217 -5.91 -21.70 5.24
N GLU A 218 -6.28 -21.26 6.44
CA GLU A 218 -7.64 -20.84 6.81
C GLU A 218 -8.01 -19.48 6.21
N VAL A 219 -7.03 -18.68 5.83
CA VAL A 219 -7.22 -17.34 5.24
C VAL A 219 -7.16 -17.44 3.73
N LYS A 220 -8.30 -17.30 3.07
CA LYS A 220 -8.37 -17.39 1.61
C LYS A 220 -7.50 -16.36 0.91
N THR A 221 -7.64 -15.09 1.31
CA THR A 221 -6.83 -13.96 0.81
C THR A 221 -6.70 -12.88 1.86
N ARG A 222 -5.57 -12.17 1.85
CA ARG A 222 -5.35 -10.93 2.59
C ARG A 222 -5.21 -9.80 1.58
N ASP A 223 -6.33 -9.15 1.26
CA ASP A 223 -6.37 -8.05 0.30
C ASP A 223 -6.13 -6.70 1.00
N SER A 224 -5.30 -5.86 0.42
CA SER A 224 -5.03 -4.52 0.95
C SER A 224 -4.57 -3.55 -0.13
N ILE A 225 -4.68 -2.25 0.13
CA ILE A 225 -4.03 -1.23 -0.67
C ILE A 225 -2.73 -0.85 0.03
N LEU A 226 -1.59 -1.20 -0.58
CA LEU A 226 -0.28 -0.70 -0.20
C LEU A 226 -0.04 0.61 -0.96
N HIS A 227 -0.06 1.72 -0.24
CA HIS A 227 0.13 3.05 -0.81
C HIS A 227 1.46 3.63 -0.34
N THR A 228 2.42 3.71 -1.24
CA THR A 228 3.77 4.14 -0.92
C THR A 228 4.07 5.49 -1.58
N TYR A 229 4.61 6.42 -0.80
CA TYR A 229 5.20 7.64 -1.32
C TYR A 229 6.70 7.46 -1.48
N PHE A 230 7.17 7.52 -2.72
CA PHE A 230 8.61 7.43 -3.01
C PHE A 230 9.24 8.82 -2.98
N VAL A 231 10.42 8.92 -2.36
CA VAL A 231 11.19 10.17 -2.32
C VAL A 231 11.64 10.54 -3.72
N ASP A 232 11.28 11.74 -4.15
CA ASP A 232 11.53 12.28 -5.48
C ASP A 232 12.55 13.44 -5.38
N GLN A 233 13.74 13.13 -4.83
CA GLN A 233 14.83 14.10 -4.72
C GLN A 233 15.85 13.91 -5.84
N GLY A 234 16.07 15.00 -6.61
CA GLY A 234 17.01 15.06 -7.70
C GLY A 234 16.51 14.51 -9.04
N LEU A 235 16.95 15.12 -10.13
CA LEU A 235 16.48 14.86 -11.50
C LEU A 235 16.56 13.38 -11.89
N LEU A 236 17.65 12.69 -11.48
CA LEU A 236 17.87 11.27 -11.76
C LEU A 236 16.84 10.36 -11.05
N ARG A 237 16.35 10.76 -9.86
CA ARG A 237 15.32 9.99 -9.14
C ARG A 237 13.93 10.21 -9.74
N VAL A 238 13.62 11.44 -10.14
CA VAL A 238 12.39 11.77 -10.88
C VAL A 238 12.33 10.95 -12.17
N LEU A 239 13.40 10.97 -12.96
CA LEU A 239 13.52 10.19 -14.20
C LEU A 239 13.42 8.69 -13.93
N ARG A 240 14.05 8.19 -12.86
CA ARG A 240 13.98 6.77 -12.48
C ARG A 240 12.57 6.36 -12.04
N ASN A 241 11.88 7.17 -11.24
CA ASN A 241 10.53 6.85 -10.74
C ASN A 241 9.52 6.87 -11.89
N ARG A 242 9.63 7.85 -12.79
CA ARG A 242 8.83 7.92 -14.02
C ARG A 242 9.22 6.83 -15.02
N GLY A 243 10.51 6.57 -15.19
CA GLY A 243 11.02 5.50 -16.04
C GLY A 243 10.62 4.10 -15.55
N LYS A 244 10.57 3.87 -14.23
CA LYS A 244 10.04 2.62 -13.68
C LYS A 244 8.56 2.41 -13.99
N ARG A 245 7.75 3.47 -13.96
CA ARG A 245 6.35 3.39 -14.35
C ARG A 245 6.22 2.99 -15.83
N VAL A 246 6.97 3.64 -16.72
CA VAL A 246 6.99 3.33 -18.16
C VAL A 246 7.58 1.93 -18.41
N GLY A 247 8.71 1.60 -17.81
CA GLY A 247 9.35 0.28 -17.97
C GLY A 247 8.48 -0.86 -17.46
N ASN A 248 7.85 -0.70 -16.30
CA ASN A 248 6.89 -1.68 -15.79
C ASN A 248 5.67 -1.81 -16.70
N PHE A 249 5.20 -0.71 -17.28
CA PHE A 249 4.11 -0.72 -18.25
C PHE A 249 4.49 -1.54 -19.49
N VAL A 250 5.65 -1.31 -20.08
CA VAL A 250 6.13 -2.05 -21.26
C VAL A 250 6.25 -3.56 -20.96
N ILE A 251 6.82 -3.92 -19.80
CA ILE A 251 6.92 -5.32 -19.38
C ILE A 251 5.52 -5.94 -19.19
N HIS A 252 4.59 -5.20 -18.63
CA HIS A 252 3.20 -5.66 -18.43
C HIS A 252 2.53 -5.90 -19.79
N GLU A 253 2.69 -5.00 -20.75
CA GLU A 253 2.14 -5.14 -22.08
C GLU A 253 2.74 -6.33 -22.85
N ALA A 254 4.05 -6.51 -22.79
CA ALA A 254 4.71 -7.66 -23.42
C ALA A 254 4.17 -8.99 -22.85
N LYS A 255 3.93 -9.06 -21.52
CA LYS A 255 3.35 -10.25 -20.88
C LYS A 255 1.87 -10.47 -21.23
N ASN A 256 1.10 -9.40 -21.42
CA ASN A 256 -0.30 -9.53 -21.84
C ASN A 256 -0.42 -10.03 -23.28
N LEU A 257 0.44 -9.54 -24.18
CA LEU A 257 0.49 -10.01 -25.56
C LEU A 257 0.86 -11.49 -25.67
N THR A 258 1.78 -11.97 -24.83
CA THR A 258 2.17 -13.40 -24.79
C THR A 258 1.09 -14.30 -24.17
N ARG A 259 0.18 -13.75 -23.37
CA ARG A 259 -0.98 -14.50 -22.81
C ARG A 259 -2.19 -14.57 -23.75
N LEU A 260 -2.34 -13.60 -24.66
CA LEU A 260 -3.40 -13.59 -25.67
C LEU A 260 -3.08 -14.45 -26.89
N GLY A 261 -1.81 -14.91 -27.02
CA GLY A 261 -1.35 -15.82 -28.09
C GLY A 261 -1.27 -17.29 -27.67
N ARG A 262 -1.84 -17.64 -26.51
CA ARG A 262 -2.05 -19.00 -26.03
C ARG A 262 -3.52 -19.20 -25.69
#